data_1a3e57b772ad4a4849a161b94ad8e676
#
_entry.id   1a3e57b772ad4a4849a161b94ad8e676
#
_cell.length_a   1.000
_cell.length_b   1.000
_cell.length_c   1.000
_cell.angle_alpha   90.00
_cell.angle_beta   90.00
_cell.angle_gamma   90.00
#
_symmetry.space_group_name_H-M   'P 1'
#
loop_
_entity.id
_entity.type
_entity.pdbx_description
1 polymer ?
#
loop_
_entity_poly.entity_id
_entity_poly.type
_entity_poly.pdbx_seq_one_letter_code
_entity_poly.pdbx_strand_id
1 'polypeptide(L)'
;SFPTRRSSDLPLLYIAPYAGTAMGEEFMYNGKHVLIIFDDLSKQAVAYRELSLLLRRPPGREAYPGDVFYLHSRLLERAAKLSDELGGGSMTALPFVETQAGDISAYIPTNVISITDGQIFLESDLFYAGTRPAVDAGLSVSRVGGSAQIKAMKKVAGTLRLDLASYRELEAFTQFGSDLDAATQAKLNRGRRTVEILKQKLHAPLPVEKQVLILYALTHGFLDSVSVDKILHFEQDLFDYFDGKHADLLETIRTTKDLPDTDALDAAITEFSEMFAAANNSGDSAKEALEKIDNA
;
A
#
# COMPACT_ATOMS: atom_id res chain seq x y z
N SER A 1 3.17 -32.98 -10.77
CA SER A 1 4.46 -32.76 -11.46
C SER A 1 4.53 -31.34 -11.90
N PHE A 2 5.47 -30.59 -11.36
CA PHE A 2 5.77 -29.26 -11.87
C PHE A 2 6.21 -29.42 -13.33
N PRO A 3 5.69 -28.59 -14.26
CA PRO A 3 6.21 -28.65 -15.62
C PRO A 3 7.70 -28.31 -15.55
N THR A 4 8.54 -29.24 -15.92
CA THR A 4 9.98 -29.01 -16.08
C THR A 4 10.13 -27.86 -17.06
N ARG A 5 10.60 -26.69 -16.57
CA ARG A 5 10.92 -25.54 -17.44
C ARG A 5 11.88 -26.06 -18.52
N ARG A 6 11.52 -25.86 -19.77
CA ARG A 6 12.40 -26.20 -20.84
C ARG A 6 13.68 -25.37 -20.74
N SER A 7 14.84 -25.97 -20.89
CA SER A 7 16.12 -25.23 -20.88
C SER A 7 16.17 -24.10 -21.93
N SER A 8 15.34 -24.19 -22.97
CA SER A 8 15.13 -23.12 -23.97
C SER A 8 14.51 -21.85 -23.44
N ASP A 9 13.81 -21.88 -22.29
CA ASP A 9 13.11 -20.74 -21.74
C ASP A 9 14.02 -19.89 -20.82
N LEU A 10 15.13 -20.47 -20.33
CA LEU A 10 16.06 -19.80 -19.40
C LEU A 10 16.64 -18.50 -19.96
N PRO A 11 17.13 -18.43 -21.22
CA PRO A 11 17.63 -17.19 -21.78
C PRO A 11 16.56 -16.10 -21.88
N LEU A 12 15.31 -16.47 -22.17
CA LEU A 12 14.20 -15.52 -22.24
C LEU A 12 13.83 -14.97 -20.86
N LEU A 13 13.79 -15.80 -19.83
CA LEU A 13 13.56 -15.36 -18.44
C LEU A 13 14.67 -14.44 -17.93
N TYR A 14 15.91 -14.70 -18.36
CA TYR A 14 17.04 -13.84 -18.05
C TYR A 14 16.96 -12.46 -18.73
N ILE A 15 16.63 -12.44 -20.05
CA ILE A 15 16.71 -11.19 -20.85
C ILE A 15 15.43 -10.35 -20.79
N ALA A 16 14.27 -10.93 -20.51
CA ALA A 16 12.98 -10.24 -20.54
C ALA A 16 12.93 -8.96 -19.69
N PRO A 17 13.41 -8.91 -18.42
CA PRO A 17 13.41 -7.70 -17.64
C PRO A 17 14.25 -6.58 -18.27
N TYR A 18 15.39 -6.91 -18.89
CA TYR A 18 16.22 -5.92 -19.57
C TYR A 18 15.54 -5.37 -20.83
N ALA A 19 14.89 -6.22 -21.59
CA ALA A 19 14.15 -5.81 -22.78
C ALA A 19 12.98 -4.90 -22.42
N GLY A 20 12.21 -5.27 -21.38
CA GLY A 20 11.12 -4.43 -20.86
C GLY A 20 11.60 -3.06 -20.36
N THR A 21 12.75 -3.03 -19.68
CA THR A 21 13.34 -1.79 -19.21
C THR A 21 13.79 -0.90 -20.39
N ALA A 22 14.38 -1.48 -21.44
CA ALA A 22 14.77 -0.74 -22.62
C ALA A 22 13.57 -0.09 -23.34
N MET A 23 12.43 -0.78 -23.39
CA MET A 23 11.19 -0.17 -23.89
C MET A 23 10.69 0.96 -22.98
N GLY A 24 10.82 0.81 -21.65
CA GLY A 24 10.50 1.87 -20.69
C GLY A 24 11.40 3.11 -20.84
N GLU A 25 12.69 2.90 -21.06
CA GLU A 25 13.65 3.98 -21.30
C GLU A 25 13.30 4.84 -22.51
N GLU A 26 12.80 4.25 -23.59
CA GLU A 26 12.33 4.99 -24.76
C GLU A 26 11.26 6.04 -24.37
N PHE A 27 10.31 5.67 -23.54
CA PHE A 27 9.31 6.62 -23.04
C PHE A 27 9.90 7.64 -22.06
N MET A 28 10.78 7.21 -21.16
CA MET A 28 11.41 8.08 -20.17
C MET A 28 12.28 9.16 -20.84
N TYR A 29 13.10 8.80 -21.81
CA TYR A 29 13.94 9.76 -22.54
C TYR A 29 13.14 10.70 -23.45
N ASN A 30 11.90 10.34 -23.78
CA ASN A 30 10.95 11.24 -24.46
C ASN A 30 10.11 12.08 -23.47
N GLY A 31 10.55 12.26 -22.24
CA GLY A 31 9.93 13.12 -21.22
C GLY A 31 8.67 12.53 -20.57
N LYS A 32 8.37 11.25 -20.79
CA LYS A 32 7.21 10.58 -20.22
C LYS A 32 7.53 9.91 -18.89
N HIS A 33 6.48 9.53 -18.14
CA HIS A 33 6.60 8.82 -16.88
C HIS A 33 6.20 7.36 -17.06
N VAL A 34 7.04 6.45 -16.58
CA VAL A 34 6.90 5.00 -16.76
C VAL A 34 6.78 4.31 -15.40
N LEU A 35 5.86 3.39 -15.29
CA LEU A 35 5.82 2.39 -14.23
C LEU A 35 6.18 1.04 -14.83
N ILE A 36 7.23 0.39 -14.33
CA ILE A 36 7.61 -0.96 -14.72
C ILE A 36 7.48 -1.91 -13.53
N ILE A 37 6.84 -3.03 -13.77
CA ILE A 37 6.60 -4.07 -12.76
C ILE A 37 7.34 -5.32 -13.19
N PHE A 38 8.22 -5.84 -12.32
CA PHE A 38 8.95 -7.10 -12.54
C PHE A 38 8.34 -8.20 -11.67
N ASP A 39 7.53 -9.05 -12.27
CA ASP A 39 6.92 -10.22 -11.61
C ASP A 39 7.50 -11.53 -12.18
N ASP A 40 8.59 -12.11 -11.62
CA ASP A 40 9.37 -11.60 -10.47
C ASP A 40 10.89 -11.75 -10.74
N LEU A 41 11.69 -11.01 -9.97
CA LEU A 41 13.15 -11.04 -10.08
C LEU A 41 13.77 -12.29 -9.42
N SER A 42 13.07 -12.99 -8.52
CA SER A 42 13.52 -14.28 -7.98
C SER A 42 13.62 -15.32 -9.08
N LYS A 43 12.65 -15.37 -10.01
CA LYS A 43 12.66 -16.25 -11.17
C LYS A 43 13.78 -15.90 -12.16
N GLN A 44 14.04 -14.60 -12.37
CA GLN A 44 15.20 -14.16 -13.15
C GLN A 44 16.51 -14.65 -12.54
N ALA A 45 16.68 -14.50 -11.21
CA ALA A 45 17.89 -14.96 -10.51
C ALA A 45 18.08 -16.48 -10.63
N VAL A 46 17.00 -17.25 -10.50
CA VAL A 46 17.05 -18.73 -10.69
C VAL A 46 17.46 -19.07 -12.11
N ALA A 47 16.88 -18.43 -13.12
CA ALA A 47 17.26 -18.65 -14.53
C ALA A 47 18.75 -18.32 -14.76
N TYR A 48 19.23 -17.23 -14.19
CA TYR A 48 20.64 -16.85 -14.28
C TYR A 48 21.58 -17.83 -13.57
N ARG A 49 21.18 -18.37 -12.41
CA ARG A 49 21.90 -19.42 -11.71
C ARG A 49 22.01 -20.69 -12.57
N GLU A 50 20.90 -21.14 -13.13
CA GLU A 50 20.85 -22.32 -13.98
C GLU A 50 21.75 -22.17 -15.23
N LEU A 51 21.66 -21.03 -15.93
CA LEU A 51 22.52 -20.70 -17.05
C LEU A 51 24.01 -20.70 -16.66
N SER A 52 24.33 -20.10 -15.50
CA SER A 52 25.72 -20.02 -15.01
C SER A 52 26.28 -21.41 -14.68
N LEU A 53 25.48 -22.29 -14.08
CA LEU A 53 25.88 -23.66 -13.80
C LEU A 53 26.04 -24.49 -15.06
N LEU A 54 25.18 -24.32 -16.06
CA LEU A 54 25.35 -24.95 -17.39
C LEU A 54 26.65 -24.52 -18.08
N LEU A 55 27.03 -23.26 -17.93
CA LEU A 55 28.28 -22.69 -18.40
C LEU A 55 29.49 -23.05 -17.51
N ARG A 56 29.29 -23.89 -16.48
CA ARG A 56 30.31 -24.35 -15.53
C ARG A 56 31.00 -23.19 -14.79
N ARG A 57 30.29 -22.07 -14.56
CA ARG A 57 30.79 -20.99 -13.70
C ARG A 57 30.78 -21.46 -12.24
N PRO A 58 31.78 -21.09 -11.43
CA PRO A 58 31.86 -21.53 -10.05
C PRO A 58 30.69 -20.96 -9.25
N PRO A 59 29.96 -21.79 -8.49
CA PRO A 59 28.87 -21.34 -7.64
C PRO A 59 29.39 -20.65 -6.37
N GLY A 60 28.67 -19.63 -5.92
CA GLY A 60 28.84 -18.96 -4.64
C GLY A 60 27.73 -19.31 -3.65
N ARG A 61 27.34 -18.35 -2.82
CA ARG A 61 26.25 -18.50 -1.84
C ARG A 61 24.96 -18.96 -2.51
N GLU A 62 24.28 -19.95 -1.92
CA GLU A 62 23.04 -20.55 -2.43
C GLU A 62 23.14 -21.00 -3.91
N ALA A 63 24.37 -21.40 -4.31
CA ALA A 63 24.71 -21.78 -5.69
C ALA A 63 24.53 -20.67 -6.75
N TYR A 64 24.30 -19.43 -6.36
CA TYR A 64 24.29 -18.31 -7.29
C TYR A 64 25.72 -17.94 -7.74
N PRO A 65 25.90 -17.45 -8.96
CA PRO A 65 27.19 -16.94 -9.41
C PRO A 65 27.58 -15.67 -8.63
N GLY A 66 28.87 -15.39 -8.50
CA GLY A 66 29.38 -14.26 -7.71
C GLY A 66 28.89 -12.89 -8.17
N ASP A 67 28.39 -12.76 -9.38
CA ASP A 67 27.89 -11.52 -9.98
C ASP A 67 26.34 -11.41 -9.96
N VAL A 68 25.64 -12.22 -9.16
CA VAL A 68 24.17 -12.14 -9.08
C VAL A 68 23.67 -10.78 -8.54
N PHE A 69 24.45 -10.13 -7.68
CA PHE A 69 24.12 -8.76 -7.25
C PHE A 69 24.08 -7.81 -8.46
N TYR A 70 25.06 -7.92 -9.35
CA TYR A 70 25.13 -7.09 -10.56
C TYR A 70 24.03 -7.41 -11.57
N LEU A 71 23.48 -8.62 -11.56
CA LEU A 71 22.29 -8.96 -12.36
C LEU A 71 21.14 -7.99 -12.09
N HIS A 72 20.84 -7.74 -10.82
CA HIS A 72 19.73 -6.88 -10.42
C HIS A 72 20.11 -5.40 -10.33
N SER A 73 21.32 -5.05 -9.87
CA SER A 73 21.71 -3.65 -9.75
C SER A 73 21.75 -2.95 -11.09
N ARG A 74 22.37 -3.54 -12.12
CA ARG A 74 22.41 -2.96 -13.47
C ARG A 74 21.04 -2.87 -14.14
N LEU A 75 20.03 -3.64 -13.66
CA LEU A 75 18.66 -3.54 -14.12
C LEU A 75 17.92 -2.41 -13.41
N LEU A 76 17.95 -2.40 -12.08
CA LEU A 76 17.13 -1.51 -11.24
C LEU A 76 17.66 -0.07 -11.22
N GLU A 77 18.95 0.14 -11.32
CA GLU A 77 19.55 1.49 -11.41
C GLU A 77 19.20 2.26 -12.71
N ARG A 78 18.62 1.56 -13.69
CA ARG A 78 18.07 2.20 -14.89
C ARG A 78 16.75 2.94 -14.61
N ALA A 79 16.04 2.59 -13.54
CA ALA A 79 14.86 3.31 -13.09
C ALA A 79 15.29 4.59 -12.38
N ALA A 80 14.96 5.75 -12.95
CA ALA A 80 15.44 7.04 -12.49
C ALA A 80 14.43 8.17 -12.80
N LYS A 81 14.60 9.30 -12.12
CA LYS A 81 14.02 10.59 -12.49
C LYS A 81 15.09 11.41 -13.19
N LEU A 82 14.86 11.72 -14.46
CA LEU A 82 15.78 12.56 -15.24
C LEU A 82 15.68 14.03 -14.82
N SER A 83 16.78 14.76 -14.99
CA SER A 83 16.77 16.22 -14.86
C SER A 83 15.93 16.88 -15.95
N ASP A 84 15.54 18.14 -15.74
CA ASP A 84 14.77 18.90 -16.72
C ASP A 84 15.56 19.10 -18.03
N GLU A 85 16.87 19.21 -17.97
CA GLU A 85 17.79 19.28 -19.12
C GLU A 85 17.71 18.02 -20.01
N LEU A 86 17.41 16.87 -19.42
CA LEU A 86 17.22 15.58 -20.09
C LEU A 86 15.75 15.27 -20.39
N GLY A 87 14.86 16.28 -20.33
CA GLY A 87 13.45 16.14 -20.64
C GLY A 87 12.55 15.79 -19.46
N GLY A 88 13.09 15.64 -18.25
CA GLY A 88 12.30 15.48 -17.02
C GLY A 88 11.48 14.19 -16.92
N GLY A 89 11.70 13.22 -17.78
CA GLY A 89 11.02 11.91 -17.73
C GLY A 89 11.38 11.11 -16.47
N SER A 90 10.61 10.06 -16.18
CA SER A 90 10.92 9.18 -15.04
C SER A 90 10.51 7.73 -15.29
N MET A 91 11.20 6.83 -14.62
CA MET A 91 10.80 5.41 -14.54
C MET A 91 10.80 4.97 -13.08
N THR A 92 9.67 4.43 -12.62
CA THR A 92 9.54 3.80 -11.31
C THR A 92 9.49 2.30 -11.49
N ALA A 93 10.38 1.57 -10.82
CA ALA A 93 10.41 0.12 -10.84
C ALA A 93 9.79 -0.46 -9.57
N LEU A 94 8.89 -1.44 -9.73
CA LEU A 94 8.35 -2.27 -8.66
C LEU A 94 8.77 -3.72 -8.87
N PRO A 95 9.92 -4.15 -8.33
CA PRO A 95 10.36 -5.53 -8.41
C PRO A 95 9.65 -6.38 -7.35
N PHE A 96 9.05 -7.49 -7.77
CA PHE A 96 8.62 -8.54 -6.85
C PHE A 96 9.76 -9.51 -6.58
N VAL A 97 9.89 -9.88 -5.32
CA VAL A 97 10.85 -10.88 -4.84
C VAL A 97 10.13 -11.85 -3.93
N GLU A 98 10.21 -13.14 -4.24
CA GLU A 98 9.62 -14.19 -3.40
C GLU A 98 10.49 -14.41 -2.15
N THR A 99 9.84 -14.52 -1.00
CA THR A 99 10.46 -14.96 0.25
C THR A 99 9.94 -16.36 0.61
N GLN A 100 10.81 -17.21 1.16
CA GLN A 100 10.39 -18.48 1.73
C GLN A 100 10.08 -18.28 3.22
N ALA A 101 8.85 -18.60 3.63
CA ALA A 101 8.38 -18.45 4.99
C ALA A 101 8.62 -17.04 5.61
N GLY A 102 8.56 -15.99 4.77
CA GLY A 102 8.79 -14.62 5.23
C GLY A 102 10.26 -14.26 5.49
N ASP A 103 11.22 -15.11 5.13
CA ASP A 103 12.66 -14.84 5.35
C ASP A 103 13.19 -13.78 4.38
N ILE A 104 13.23 -12.52 4.86
CA ILE A 104 13.83 -11.39 4.15
C ILE A 104 15.36 -11.36 4.25
N SER A 105 15.97 -12.20 5.09
CA SER A 105 17.42 -12.26 5.24
C SER A 105 18.12 -13.18 4.21
N ALA A 106 17.33 -13.86 3.40
CA ALA A 106 17.81 -14.68 2.29
C ALA A 106 18.61 -13.85 1.26
N TYR A 107 19.41 -14.50 0.44
CA TYR A 107 20.42 -13.83 -0.40
C TYR A 107 19.81 -12.88 -1.44
N ILE A 108 18.78 -13.31 -2.18
CA ILE A 108 18.17 -12.46 -3.21
C ILE A 108 17.37 -11.30 -2.60
N PRO A 109 16.49 -11.51 -1.58
CA PRO A 109 15.80 -10.40 -0.92
C PRO A 109 16.73 -9.33 -0.39
N THR A 110 17.79 -9.70 0.34
CA THR A 110 18.78 -8.73 0.88
C THR A 110 19.47 -7.93 -0.19
N ASN A 111 19.84 -8.56 -1.31
CA ASN A 111 20.45 -7.86 -2.44
C ASN A 111 19.49 -6.82 -3.03
N VAL A 112 18.24 -7.19 -3.29
CA VAL A 112 17.25 -6.28 -3.90
C VAL A 112 16.88 -5.13 -2.97
N ILE A 113 16.70 -5.39 -1.66
CA ILE A 113 16.46 -4.34 -0.66
C ILE A 113 17.62 -3.33 -0.62
N SER A 114 18.87 -3.79 -0.77
CA SER A 114 20.03 -2.89 -0.76
C SER A 114 20.14 -2.01 -2.01
N ILE A 115 19.62 -2.47 -3.15
CA ILE A 115 19.64 -1.74 -4.43
C ILE A 115 18.48 -0.72 -4.46
N THR A 116 17.30 -1.09 -3.97
CA THR A 116 16.08 -0.29 -4.07
C THR A 116 15.97 0.78 -2.98
N ASP A 117 15.05 1.75 -3.17
CA ASP A 117 14.79 2.84 -2.21
C ASP A 117 13.79 2.45 -1.11
N GLY A 118 13.66 1.19 -0.84
CA GLY A 118 12.78 0.67 0.20
C GLY A 118 12.09 -0.62 -0.23
N GLN A 119 11.19 -1.10 0.62
CA GLN A 119 10.43 -2.32 0.38
C GLN A 119 9.00 -2.19 0.89
N ILE A 120 8.08 -2.85 0.19
CA ILE A 120 6.71 -3.11 0.63
C ILE A 120 6.68 -4.57 1.06
N PHE A 121 6.44 -4.82 2.35
CA PHE A 121 6.43 -6.16 2.93
C PHE A 121 4.99 -6.70 2.96
N LEU A 122 4.77 -7.87 2.36
CA LEU A 122 3.48 -8.54 2.34
C LEU A 122 3.53 -9.78 3.22
N GLU A 123 2.58 -9.90 4.13
CA GLU A 123 2.51 -11.01 5.07
C GLU A 123 1.29 -11.92 4.83
N SER A 124 1.53 -13.22 4.83
CA SER A 124 0.48 -14.24 4.67
C SER A 124 -0.54 -14.18 5.81
N ASP A 125 -0.09 -13.94 7.05
CA ASP A 125 -0.97 -13.90 8.21
C ASP A 125 -1.95 -12.72 8.14
N LEU A 126 -1.50 -11.55 7.69
CA LEU A 126 -2.38 -10.42 7.43
C LEU A 126 -3.40 -10.71 6.33
N PHE A 127 -2.96 -11.42 5.27
CA PHE A 127 -3.86 -11.80 4.18
C PHE A 127 -4.96 -12.74 4.65
N TYR A 128 -4.62 -13.77 5.43
CA TYR A 128 -5.60 -14.72 5.98
C TYR A 128 -6.48 -14.10 7.07
N ALA A 129 -5.96 -13.12 7.83
CA ALA A 129 -6.75 -12.31 8.76
C ALA A 129 -7.72 -11.33 8.09
N GLY A 130 -7.71 -11.25 6.74
CA GLY A 130 -8.63 -10.40 5.97
C GLY A 130 -8.13 -8.97 5.76
N THR A 131 -6.90 -8.63 6.17
CA THR A 131 -6.25 -7.36 5.85
C THR A 131 -5.73 -7.43 4.41
N ARG A 132 -6.38 -6.72 3.49
CA ARG A 132 -6.04 -6.72 2.06
C ARG A 132 -6.05 -5.30 1.51
N PRO A 133 -4.91 -4.85 0.91
CA PRO A 133 -3.65 -5.56 0.72
C PRO A 133 -2.96 -5.91 2.04
N ALA A 134 -2.23 -7.05 2.04
CA ALA A 134 -1.60 -7.60 3.23
C ALA A 134 -0.25 -6.92 3.56
N VAL A 135 -0.23 -5.58 3.52
CA VAL A 135 0.96 -4.77 3.72
C VAL A 135 1.28 -4.63 5.20
N ASP A 136 2.48 -5.07 5.60
CA ASP A 136 3.01 -4.72 6.91
C ASP A 136 3.59 -3.30 6.88
N ALA A 137 2.89 -2.34 7.49
CA ALA A 137 3.31 -0.95 7.57
C ALA A 137 4.52 -0.72 8.50
N GLY A 138 4.77 -1.62 9.44
CA GLY A 138 5.92 -1.57 10.35
C GLY A 138 7.23 -1.93 9.65
N LEU A 139 7.22 -3.06 8.92
CA LEU A 139 8.38 -3.59 8.21
C LEU A 139 8.61 -2.90 6.84
N SER A 140 7.57 -2.32 6.26
CA SER A 140 7.68 -1.59 4.99
C SER A 140 8.39 -0.27 5.18
N VAL A 141 9.34 0.05 4.30
CA VAL A 141 10.14 1.28 4.34
C VAL A 141 10.16 1.92 2.96
N SER A 142 10.01 3.24 2.90
CA SER A 142 10.29 4.01 1.70
C SER A 142 11.25 5.16 2.04
N ARG A 143 12.39 5.22 1.34
CA ARG A 143 13.38 6.31 1.49
C ARG A 143 12.96 7.57 0.74
N VAL A 144 12.09 7.44 -0.26
CA VAL A 144 11.68 8.51 -1.18
C VAL A 144 10.21 8.90 -1.03
N GLY A 145 9.36 7.99 -0.51
CA GLY A 145 7.91 8.13 -0.52
C GLY A 145 7.40 9.44 0.08
N GLY A 146 7.96 9.88 1.20
CA GLY A 146 7.59 11.17 1.80
C GLY A 146 7.89 12.38 0.91
N SER A 147 8.94 12.33 0.07
CA SER A 147 9.25 13.41 -0.87
C SER A 147 8.34 13.39 -2.10
N ALA A 148 7.84 12.21 -2.49
CA ALA A 148 6.94 12.04 -3.62
C ALA A 148 5.48 12.39 -3.30
N GLN A 149 5.08 12.37 -2.02
CA GLN A 149 3.72 12.71 -1.61
C GLN A 149 3.38 14.19 -1.87
N ILE A 150 2.14 14.43 -2.29
CA ILE A 150 1.58 15.80 -2.31
C ILE A 150 1.47 16.36 -0.88
N LYS A 151 1.41 17.67 -0.75
CA LYS A 151 1.37 18.34 0.56
C LYS A 151 0.18 17.89 1.41
N ALA A 152 -1.01 17.77 0.80
CA ALA A 152 -2.20 17.29 1.48
C ALA A 152 -1.98 15.91 2.10
N MET A 153 -1.43 14.94 1.33
CA MET A 153 -1.17 13.59 1.82
C MET A 153 -0.16 13.58 2.98
N LYS A 154 0.91 14.39 2.89
CA LYS A 154 1.89 14.53 4.00
C LYS A 154 1.25 15.00 5.30
N LYS A 155 0.28 15.93 5.21
CA LYS A 155 -0.41 16.47 6.39
C LYS A 155 -1.29 15.41 7.06
N VAL A 156 -2.03 14.63 6.28
CA VAL A 156 -3.00 13.66 6.82
C VAL A 156 -2.39 12.31 7.18
N ALA A 157 -1.35 11.86 6.48
CA ALA A 157 -0.74 10.55 6.69
C ALA A 157 0.52 10.56 7.56
N GLY A 158 0.95 11.73 8.06
CA GLY A 158 2.24 11.89 8.72
C GLY A 158 2.43 11.02 9.97
N THR A 159 1.39 10.83 10.77
CA THR A 159 1.41 10.03 12.01
C THR A 159 0.89 8.61 11.82
N LEU A 160 0.21 8.32 10.70
CA LEU A 160 -0.57 7.10 10.49
C LEU A 160 0.25 5.81 10.71
N ARG A 161 1.51 5.80 10.26
CA ARG A 161 2.41 4.65 10.44
C ARG A 161 2.74 4.40 11.91
N LEU A 162 2.98 5.47 12.68
CA LEU A 162 3.26 5.39 14.11
C LEU A 162 2.02 4.95 14.88
N ASP A 163 0.86 5.45 14.50
CA ASP A 163 -0.42 5.11 15.11
C ASP A 163 -0.74 3.62 14.90
N LEU A 164 -0.48 3.09 13.69
CA LEU A 164 -0.63 1.66 13.38
C LEU A 164 0.35 0.77 14.14
N ALA A 165 1.61 1.20 14.28
CA ALA A 165 2.60 0.46 15.06
C ALA A 165 2.17 0.39 16.54
N SER A 166 1.75 1.52 17.12
CA SER A 166 1.24 1.59 18.50
C SER A 166 -0.03 0.72 18.68
N TYR A 167 -0.93 0.73 17.69
CA TYR A 167 -2.12 -0.12 17.71
C TYR A 167 -1.75 -1.61 17.77
N ARG A 168 -0.82 -2.08 16.93
CA ARG A 168 -0.40 -3.49 16.90
C ARG A 168 0.23 -3.94 18.21
N GLU A 169 1.08 -3.09 18.80
CA GLU A 169 1.64 -3.36 20.12
C GLU A 169 0.55 -3.51 21.18
N LEU A 170 -0.42 -2.58 21.22
CA LEU A 170 -1.53 -2.63 22.16
C LEU A 170 -2.44 -3.83 21.90
N GLU A 171 -2.73 -4.18 20.66
CA GLU A 171 -3.54 -5.34 20.27
C GLU A 171 -2.92 -6.65 20.78
N ALA A 172 -1.61 -6.81 20.67
CA ALA A 172 -0.88 -7.96 21.21
C ALA A 172 -1.03 -8.06 22.73
N PHE A 173 -0.98 -6.94 23.45
CA PHE A 173 -1.18 -6.91 24.91
C PHE A 173 -2.62 -7.29 25.33
N THR A 174 -3.64 -6.94 24.55
CA THR A 174 -5.02 -7.26 24.91
C THR A 174 -5.32 -8.76 24.90
N GLN A 175 -4.55 -9.55 24.16
CA GLN A 175 -4.70 -11.02 24.17
C GLN A 175 -4.34 -11.65 25.52
N PHE A 176 -3.63 -10.93 26.38
CA PHE A 176 -3.25 -11.40 27.72
C PHE A 176 -4.20 -10.96 28.84
N GLY A 177 -5.38 -10.37 28.52
CA GLY A 177 -6.47 -10.15 29.50
C GLY A 177 -6.25 -9.03 30.50
N SER A 178 -5.52 -7.96 30.15
CA SER A 178 -5.36 -6.79 31.02
C SER A 178 -6.57 -5.85 30.96
N ASP A 179 -7.01 -5.35 32.12
CA ASP A 179 -7.96 -4.23 32.19
C ASP A 179 -7.28 -2.98 31.61
N LEU A 180 -7.88 -2.45 30.53
CA LEU A 180 -7.36 -1.30 29.83
C LEU A 180 -8.04 -0.02 30.32
N ASP A 181 -7.26 1.04 30.52
CA ASP A 181 -7.82 2.37 30.76
C ASP A 181 -8.56 2.93 29.54
N ALA A 182 -9.43 3.92 29.77
CA ALA A 182 -10.27 4.52 28.74
C ALA A 182 -9.44 5.12 27.57
N ALA A 183 -8.27 5.66 27.84
CA ALA A 183 -7.40 6.26 26.83
C ALA A 183 -6.78 5.20 25.92
N THR A 184 -6.33 4.09 26.50
CA THR A 184 -5.80 2.94 25.76
C THR A 184 -6.90 2.28 24.92
N GLN A 185 -8.11 2.14 25.47
CA GLN A 185 -9.26 1.61 24.73
C GLN A 185 -9.63 2.50 23.54
N ALA A 186 -9.58 3.83 23.69
CA ALA A 186 -9.82 4.76 22.59
C ALA A 186 -8.79 4.61 21.47
N LYS A 187 -7.49 4.45 21.81
CA LYS A 187 -6.42 4.19 20.82
C LYS A 187 -6.64 2.87 20.07
N LEU A 188 -7.02 1.80 20.78
CA LEU A 188 -7.33 0.52 20.15
C LEU A 188 -8.52 0.63 19.18
N ASN A 189 -9.57 1.31 19.58
CA ASN A 189 -10.76 1.50 18.75
C ASN A 189 -10.44 2.33 17.50
N ARG A 190 -9.61 3.38 17.62
CA ARG A 190 -9.12 4.15 16.47
C ARG A 190 -8.23 3.30 15.56
N GLY A 191 -7.33 2.51 16.12
CA GLY A 191 -6.46 1.61 15.36
C GLY A 191 -7.25 0.57 14.54
N ARG A 192 -8.31 -0.03 15.13
CA ARG A 192 -9.21 -0.94 14.39
C ARG A 192 -9.87 -0.26 13.20
N ARG A 193 -10.36 0.96 13.38
CA ARG A 193 -10.95 1.76 12.28
C ARG A 193 -9.91 2.09 11.22
N THR A 194 -8.68 2.42 11.63
CA THR A 194 -7.56 2.66 10.72
C THR A 194 -7.30 1.44 9.85
N VAL A 195 -7.26 0.24 10.43
CA VAL A 195 -7.07 -1.00 9.68
C VAL A 195 -8.20 -1.22 8.66
N GLU A 196 -9.46 -0.94 9.04
CA GLU A 196 -10.60 -1.06 8.10
C GLU A 196 -10.52 -0.07 6.93
N ILE A 197 -10.18 1.19 7.19
CA ILE A 197 -10.03 2.23 6.15
C ILE A 197 -8.88 1.90 5.18
N LEU A 198 -7.84 1.22 5.64
CA LEU A 198 -6.71 0.85 4.80
C LEU A 198 -6.95 -0.42 3.97
N LYS A 199 -8.06 -1.13 4.17
CA LYS A 199 -8.46 -2.23 3.30
C LYS A 199 -8.93 -1.69 1.96
N GLN A 200 -8.52 -2.34 0.89
CA GLN A 200 -8.87 -1.96 -0.46
C GLN A 200 -9.34 -3.17 -1.26
N LYS A 201 -10.44 -3.00 -1.99
CA LYS A 201 -10.94 -4.04 -2.90
C LYS A 201 -10.00 -4.21 -4.10
N LEU A 202 -9.96 -5.42 -4.63
CA LEU A 202 -9.20 -5.70 -5.84
C LEU A 202 -9.73 -4.86 -7.02
N HIS A 203 -8.82 -4.28 -7.79
CA HIS A 203 -9.13 -3.41 -8.94
C HIS A 203 -9.99 -2.17 -8.63
N ALA A 204 -9.93 -1.67 -7.40
CA ALA A 204 -10.66 -0.48 -6.95
C ALA A 204 -9.69 0.61 -6.45
N PRO A 205 -8.89 1.24 -7.35
CA PRO A 205 -8.00 2.32 -6.94
C PRO A 205 -8.80 3.57 -6.58
N LEU A 206 -8.38 4.24 -5.49
CA LEU A 206 -8.98 5.50 -5.07
C LEU A 206 -8.16 6.68 -5.60
N PRO A 207 -8.79 7.73 -6.16
CA PRO A 207 -8.13 8.98 -6.46
C PRO A 207 -7.51 9.62 -5.22
N VAL A 208 -6.40 10.35 -5.40
CA VAL A 208 -5.63 10.89 -4.27
C VAL A 208 -6.44 11.84 -3.38
N GLU A 209 -7.34 12.63 -3.96
CA GLU A 209 -8.24 13.54 -3.23
C GLU A 209 -9.19 12.78 -2.29
N LYS A 210 -9.70 11.63 -2.70
CA LYS A 210 -10.55 10.76 -1.87
C LYS A 210 -9.74 10.07 -0.77
N GLN A 211 -8.50 9.63 -1.09
CA GLN A 211 -7.59 9.11 -0.07
C GLN A 211 -7.28 10.16 1.00
N VAL A 212 -7.02 11.40 0.59
CA VAL A 212 -6.78 12.52 1.52
C VAL A 212 -8.01 12.79 2.38
N LEU A 213 -9.21 12.83 1.79
CA LEU A 213 -10.46 13.08 2.49
C LEU A 213 -10.71 12.06 3.60
N ILE A 214 -10.64 10.76 3.28
CA ILE A 214 -10.93 9.72 4.29
C ILE A 214 -9.85 9.65 5.38
N LEU A 215 -8.58 9.85 5.04
CA LEU A 215 -7.49 9.93 6.02
C LEU A 215 -7.61 11.18 6.89
N TYR A 216 -8.05 12.30 6.34
CA TYR A 216 -8.36 13.51 7.11
C TYR A 216 -9.47 13.22 8.12
N ALA A 217 -10.59 12.66 7.69
CA ALA A 217 -11.70 12.30 8.57
C ALA A 217 -11.27 11.34 9.70
N LEU A 218 -10.43 10.35 9.38
CA LEU A 218 -9.88 9.40 10.34
C LEU A 218 -8.99 10.08 11.39
N THR A 219 -8.03 10.89 10.95
CA THR A 219 -7.03 11.50 11.83
C THR A 219 -7.59 12.62 12.69
N HIS A 220 -8.66 13.30 12.24
CA HIS A 220 -9.36 14.33 12.99
C HIS A 220 -10.52 13.80 13.87
N GLY A 221 -10.70 12.46 13.91
CA GLY A 221 -11.62 11.82 14.86
C GLY A 221 -13.08 11.75 14.42
N PHE A 222 -13.43 12.14 13.20
CA PHE A 222 -14.80 12.06 12.69
C PHE A 222 -15.36 10.63 12.62
N LEU A 223 -14.47 9.62 12.59
CA LEU A 223 -14.86 8.23 12.61
C LEU A 223 -14.96 7.63 14.04
N ASP A 224 -14.62 8.37 15.09
CA ASP A 224 -14.52 7.83 16.45
C ASP A 224 -15.88 7.31 17.00
N SER A 225 -17.00 7.85 16.52
CA SER A 225 -18.35 7.41 16.84
C SER A 225 -18.91 6.30 15.92
N VAL A 226 -18.24 6.02 14.80
CA VAL A 226 -18.70 5.03 13.82
C VAL A 226 -18.26 3.63 14.26
N SER A 227 -19.18 2.66 14.25
CA SER A 227 -18.86 1.26 14.55
C SER A 227 -17.99 0.65 13.43
N VAL A 228 -17.12 -0.29 13.80
CA VAL A 228 -16.11 -0.85 12.87
C VAL A 228 -16.75 -1.52 11.65
N ASP A 229 -17.86 -2.21 11.82
CA ASP A 229 -18.62 -2.87 10.76
C ASP A 229 -19.26 -1.88 9.75
N LYS A 230 -19.46 -0.62 10.15
CA LYS A 230 -20.06 0.43 9.30
C LYS A 230 -19.01 1.33 8.62
N ILE A 231 -17.71 1.13 8.90
CA ILE A 231 -16.64 2.01 8.38
C ILE A 231 -16.59 2.05 6.86
N LEU A 232 -16.67 0.92 6.18
CA LEU A 232 -16.62 0.88 4.71
C LEU A 232 -17.87 1.50 4.07
N HIS A 233 -19.01 1.46 4.77
CA HIS A 233 -20.24 2.13 4.33
C HIS A 233 -20.12 3.64 4.52
N PHE A 234 -19.60 4.08 5.67
CA PHE A 234 -19.30 5.49 5.92
C PHE A 234 -18.35 6.06 4.86
N GLU A 235 -17.30 5.34 4.51
CA GLU A 235 -16.34 5.75 3.48
C GLU A 235 -17.02 5.98 2.12
N GLN A 236 -17.85 5.03 1.67
CA GLN A 236 -18.51 5.12 0.38
C GLN A 236 -19.52 6.28 0.37
N ASP A 237 -20.36 6.39 1.41
CA ASP A 237 -21.35 7.46 1.50
C ASP A 237 -20.70 8.85 1.61
N LEU A 238 -19.55 8.94 2.31
CA LEU A 238 -18.77 10.17 2.38
C LEU A 238 -18.27 10.59 0.99
N PHE A 239 -17.78 9.64 0.19
CA PHE A 239 -17.33 9.94 -1.17
C PHE A 239 -18.48 10.39 -2.07
N ASP A 240 -19.63 9.73 -1.99
CA ASP A 240 -20.81 10.08 -2.78
C ASP A 240 -21.37 11.45 -2.36
N TYR A 241 -21.35 11.77 -1.06
CA TYR A 241 -21.76 13.07 -0.55
C TYR A 241 -20.85 14.19 -1.04
N PHE A 242 -19.52 14.00 -1.00
CA PHE A 242 -18.57 15.00 -1.47
C PHE A 242 -18.60 15.16 -2.99
N ASP A 243 -18.75 14.08 -3.74
CA ASP A 243 -18.90 14.15 -5.20
C ASP A 243 -20.17 14.94 -5.59
N GLY A 244 -21.25 14.84 -4.80
CA GLY A 244 -22.52 15.53 -5.07
C GLY A 244 -22.58 16.97 -4.59
N LYS A 245 -22.04 17.28 -3.41
CA LYS A 245 -22.27 18.57 -2.75
C LYS A 245 -21.01 19.43 -2.57
N HIS A 246 -19.83 18.82 -2.46
CA HIS A 246 -18.57 19.48 -2.15
C HIS A 246 -17.45 19.10 -3.13
N ALA A 247 -17.82 18.91 -4.41
CA ALA A 247 -16.86 18.57 -5.47
C ALA A 247 -15.76 19.63 -5.65
N ASP A 248 -16.03 20.88 -5.29
CA ASP A 248 -15.07 21.98 -5.28
C ASP A 248 -13.92 21.77 -4.28
N LEU A 249 -14.19 21.21 -3.08
CA LEU A 249 -13.17 20.87 -2.10
C LEU A 249 -12.26 19.75 -2.61
N LEU A 250 -12.82 18.72 -3.26
CA LEU A 250 -12.03 17.64 -3.89
C LEU A 250 -11.18 18.18 -5.05
N GLU A 251 -11.78 19.06 -5.89
CA GLU A 251 -11.05 19.68 -7.00
C GLU A 251 -9.90 20.56 -6.50
N THR A 252 -10.08 21.24 -5.37
CA THR A 252 -9.03 22.02 -4.72
C THR A 252 -7.84 21.13 -4.33
N ILE A 253 -8.07 19.96 -3.72
CA ILE A 253 -7.00 19.01 -3.40
C ILE A 253 -6.31 18.53 -4.68
N ARG A 254 -7.08 18.23 -5.72
CA ARG A 254 -6.57 17.72 -6.99
C ARG A 254 -5.67 18.72 -7.70
N THR A 255 -6.04 20.01 -7.70
CA THR A 255 -5.35 21.05 -8.45
C THR A 255 -4.21 21.69 -7.65
N THR A 256 -4.44 22.06 -6.40
CA THR A 256 -3.45 22.74 -5.55
C THR A 256 -2.44 21.77 -4.93
N LYS A 257 -2.76 20.47 -4.86
CA LYS A 257 -1.98 19.43 -4.16
C LYS A 257 -1.85 19.70 -2.64
N ASP A 258 -2.69 20.57 -2.10
CA ASP A 258 -2.74 20.92 -0.68
C ASP A 258 -4.16 20.74 -0.11
N LEU A 259 -4.31 20.82 1.20
CA LEU A 259 -5.64 20.82 1.83
C LEU A 259 -6.41 22.09 1.46
N PRO A 260 -7.73 22.00 1.25
CA PRO A 260 -8.58 23.18 1.11
C PRO A 260 -8.66 23.93 2.44
N ASP A 261 -9.53 24.92 2.52
CA ASP A 261 -9.87 25.53 3.79
C ASP A 261 -10.35 24.47 4.79
N THR A 262 -9.62 24.36 5.91
CA THR A 262 -9.87 23.32 6.92
C THR A 262 -11.20 23.53 7.63
N ASP A 263 -11.62 24.77 7.85
CA ASP A 263 -12.90 25.08 8.50
C ASP A 263 -14.08 24.66 7.62
N ALA A 264 -13.98 24.89 6.30
CA ALA A 264 -14.97 24.42 5.33
C ALA A 264 -15.00 22.90 5.22
N LEU A 265 -13.83 22.23 5.24
CA LEU A 265 -13.71 20.79 5.21
C LEU A 265 -14.31 20.14 6.47
N ASP A 266 -13.99 20.67 7.64
CA ASP A 266 -14.53 20.22 8.93
C ASP A 266 -16.06 20.38 8.99
N ALA A 267 -16.59 21.51 8.54
CA ALA A 267 -18.04 21.75 8.47
C ALA A 267 -18.74 20.74 7.56
N ALA A 268 -18.18 20.48 6.38
CA ALA A 268 -18.76 19.51 5.43
C ALA A 268 -18.74 18.08 5.97
N ILE A 269 -17.64 17.63 6.60
CA ILE A 269 -17.54 16.29 7.20
C ILE A 269 -18.46 16.18 8.42
N THR A 270 -18.59 17.23 9.23
CA THR A 270 -19.50 17.27 10.39
C THR A 270 -20.95 17.11 9.94
N GLU A 271 -21.39 17.90 8.96
CA GLU A 271 -22.74 17.80 8.38
C GLU A 271 -23.03 16.38 7.88
N PHE A 272 -22.09 15.81 7.13
CA PHE A 272 -22.21 14.42 6.66
C PHE A 272 -22.31 13.42 7.83
N SER A 273 -21.46 13.56 8.85
CA SER A 273 -21.42 12.64 9.99
C SER A 273 -22.72 12.65 10.79
N GLU A 274 -23.34 13.82 10.93
CA GLU A 274 -24.67 13.97 11.57
C GLU A 274 -25.77 13.27 10.76
N MET A 275 -25.75 13.44 9.42
CA MET A 275 -26.70 12.78 8.51
C MET A 275 -26.52 11.26 8.56
N PHE A 276 -25.27 10.76 8.52
CA PHE A 276 -24.96 9.34 8.60
C PHE A 276 -25.40 8.73 9.93
N ALA A 277 -25.17 9.41 11.05
CA ALA A 277 -25.61 8.96 12.36
C ALA A 277 -27.14 8.90 12.47
N ALA A 278 -27.86 9.90 11.96
CA ALA A 278 -29.32 9.92 11.96
C ALA A 278 -29.92 8.78 11.12
N ALA A 279 -29.35 8.51 9.94
CA ALA A 279 -29.79 7.42 9.07
C ALA A 279 -29.58 6.03 9.71
N ASN A 280 -28.46 5.84 10.40
CA ASN A 280 -28.12 4.56 11.04
C ASN A 280 -28.92 4.30 12.33
N ASN A 281 -29.24 5.34 13.09
CA ASN A 281 -30.07 5.20 14.29
C ASN A 281 -31.53 4.84 13.94
N SER A 282 -32.07 5.36 12.84
CA SER A 282 -33.40 5.00 12.36
C SER A 282 -33.45 3.58 11.80
N GLY A 283 -32.38 3.09 11.19
CA GLY A 283 -32.28 1.71 10.70
C GLY A 283 -32.18 0.66 11.81
N ASP A 284 -31.40 0.95 12.84
CA ASP A 284 -31.28 0.04 14.01
C ASP A 284 -32.56 -0.02 14.83
N SER A 285 -33.26 1.09 14.99
CA SER A 285 -34.58 1.12 15.64
C SER A 285 -35.66 0.32 14.87
N ALA A 286 -35.60 0.31 13.54
CA ALA A 286 -36.50 -0.48 12.70
C ALA A 286 -36.18 -1.99 12.78
N LYS A 287 -34.90 -2.38 12.87
CA LYS A 287 -34.50 -3.78 13.08
C LYS A 287 -34.89 -4.31 14.44
N GLU A 288 -34.68 -3.55 15.50
CA GLU A 288 -35.13 -3.92 16.85
C GLU A 288 -36.67 -4.06 16.96
N ALA A 289 -37.40 -3.23 16.21
CA ALA A 289 -38.87 -3.35 16.16
C ALA A 289 -39.31 -4.62 15.42
N LEU A 290 -38.63 -4.99 14.33
CA LEU A 290 -38.90 -6.23 13.59
C LEU A 290 -38.55 -7.48 14.41
N GLU A 291 -37.40 -7.51 15.08
CA GLU A 291 -37.03 -8.65 15.96
C GLU A 291 -37.99 -8.84 17.14
N LYS A 292 -38.60 -7.77 17.66
CA LYS A 292 -39.63 -7.84 18.69
C LYS A 292 -40.95 -8.40 18.16
N ILE A 293 -41.24 -8.23 16.86
CA ILE A 293 -42.44 -8.78 16.21
C ILE A 293 -42.24 -10.26 15.90
N ASP A 294 -41.03 -10.66 15.45
CA ASP A 294 -40.75 -12.08 15.15
C ASP A 294 -40.58 -12.96 16.40
N ASN A 295 -40.36 -12.38 17.57
CA ASN A 295 -40.24 -13.08 18.84
C ASN A 295 -41.51 -13.02 19.72
N ALA A 296 -42.61 -12.48 19.21
CA ALA A 296 -43.92 -12.39 19.87
C ALA A 296 -44.96 -13.33 19.21
#